data_462fb33a72afc0aece769f97186b69f9
#
_entry.id   462fb33a72afc0aece769f97186b69f9
#
_cell.length_a   1.000
_cell.length_b   1.000
_cell.length_c   1.000
_cell.angle_alpha   90.00
_cell.angle_beta   90.00
_cell.angle_gamma   90.00
#
_symmetry.space_group_name_H-M   'P 1'
#
loop_
_entity.id
_entity.type
_entity.pdbx_description
1 polymer ?
#
loop_
_entity_poly.entity_id
_entity_poly.type
_entity_poly.pdbx_seq_one_letter_code
_entity_poly.pdbx_strand_id
1 'polypeptide(L)'
;MRIIITGAGGFVGQTLAQALVETLPDAELILADVQPPLNPTSSEQVICLDADLTDPAVCQSLIGRCPDTIYILHGIMSSGSEANLELGLEVNFDSVRSLLDTIRQKKPGTKVIFSSSCAVNGRAAVENVATETDVVPMPESSYGTQKLMIEYLINDYSRRGLIDGRILRLPTVFVRAGAPTAAASSFVSGMVREPVHGQHSELPVDRNIGIWLTSPRTLAYNLMHAMNVPAEQFGHFRTVLLPGYTATSGEILGALEKIAGKDTRALVTEKRDETIQRIVLSWPAKYNTSRAKSLGFSEDVGLEQTIRDFIEAENRSK
;
A
#
# COMPACT_ATOMS: atom_id res chain seq x y z
N MET A 1 7.77 15.63 17.12
CA MET A 1 8.18 14.79 15.97
C MET A 1 7.38 15.25 14.77
N ARG A 2 8.06 15.41 13.62
CA ARG A 2 7.40 15.83 12.38
C ARG A 2 7.38 14.68 11.38
N ILE A 3 6.19 14.34 10.88
CA ILE A 3 5.96 13.23 9.96
C ILE A 3 5.36 13.78 8.67
N ILE A 4 5.95 13.41 7.54
CA ILE A 4 5.38 13.71 6.22
C ILE A 4 4.78 12.43 5.65
N ILE A 5 3.58 12.54 5.04
CA ILE A 5 2.96 11.48 4.26
C ILE A 5 2.74 12.03 2.85
N THR A 6 3.41 11.45 1.86
CA THR A 6 3.14 11.72 0.44
C THR A 6 2.12 10.73 -0.09
N GLY A 7 1.27 11.12 -1.04
CA GLY A 7 0.13 10.29 -1.44
C GLY A 7 -0.95 10.24 -0.35
N ALA A 8 -1.02 11.29 0.46
CA ALA A 8 -1.87 11.34 1.64
C ALA A 8 -3.37 11.44 1.31
N GLY A 9 -3.76 11.84 0.10
CA GLY A 9 -5.15 11.81 -0.38
C GLY A 9 -5.64 10.41 -0.77
N GLY A 10 -4.70 9.46 -0.98
CA GLY A 10 -5.02 8.08 -1.29
C GLY A 10 -5.53 7.28 -0.08
N PHE A 11 -6.18 6.12 -0.34
CA PHE A 11 -6.77 5.28 0.71
C PHE A 11 -5.78 4.92 1.83
N VAL A 12 -4.56 4.45 1.47
CA VAL A 12 -3.53 4.07 2.46
C VAL A 12 -3.04 5.28 3.24
N GLY A 13 -2.86 6.43 2.55
CA GLY A 13 -2.42 7.68 3.17
C GLY A 13 -3.42 8.19 4.19
N GLN A 14 -4.71 8.23 3.87
CA GLN A 14 -5.77 8.64 4.78
C GLN A 14 -5.91 7.68 5.98
N THR A 15 -5.85 6.36 5.73
CA THR A 15 -5.90 5.34 6.79
C THR A 15 -4.72 5.49 7.77
N LEU A 16 -3.51 5.72 7.25
CA LEU A 16 -2.33 5.95 8.07
C LEU A 16 -2.42 7.28 8.84
N ALA A 17 -2.85 8.36 8.18
CA ALA A 17 -2.99 9.67 8.80
C ALA A 17 -3.95 9.64 9.99
N GLN A 18 -5.12 9.00 9.83
CA GLN A 18 -6.08 8.78 10.91
C GLN A 18 -5.45 8.03 12.09
N ALA A 19 -4.77 6.91 11.82
CA ALA A 19 -4.13 6.11 12.85
C ALA A 19 -3.01 6.86 13.59
N LEU A 20 -2.23 7.68 12.88
CA LEU A 20 -1.15 8.49 13.46
C LEU A 20 -1.70 9.59 14.37
N VAL A 21 -2.77 10.28 13.96
CA VAL A 21 -3.45 11.29 14.81
C VAL A 21 -3.93 10.69 16.12
N GLU A 22 -4.53 9.50 16.06
CA GLU A 22 -5.05 8.81 17.25
C GLU A 22 -3.94 8.32 18.19
N THR A 23 -2.81 7.89 17.61
CA THR A 23 -1.72 7.25 18.37
C THR A 23 -0.65 8.23 18.83
N LEU A 24 -0.41 9.30 18.06
CA LEU A 24 0.64 10.30 18.28
C LEU A 24 0.05 11.72 18.26
N PRO A 25 -0.80 12.09 19.21
CA PRO A 25 -1.52 13.37 19.19
C PRO A 25 -0.60 14.61 19.22
N ASP A 26 0.64 14.45 19.69
CA ASP A 26 1.63 15.54 19.74
C ASP A 26 2.52 15.62 18.50
N ALA A 27 2.32 14.74 17.51
CA ALA A 27 3.09 14.78 16.28
C ALA A 27 2.55 15.83 15.30
N GLU A 28 3.43 16.58 14.68
CA GLU A 28 3.08 17.43 13.53
C GLU A 28 3.02 16.56 12.27
N LEU A 29 1.84 16.47 11.66
CA LEU A 29 1.63 15.71 10.44
C LEU A 29 1.53 16.66 9.24
N ILE A 30 2.29 16.37 8.19
CA ILE A 30 2.20 17.06 6.91
C ILE A 30 1.70 16.06 5.88
N LEU A 31 0.49 16.26 5.42
CA LEU A 31 -0.20 15.44 4.45
C LEU A 31 -0.05 16.09 3.07
N ALA A 32 0.65 15.44 2.15
CA ALA A 32 0.97 15.98 0.83
C ALA A 32 0.43 15.08 -0.29
N ASP A 33 -0.27 15.68 -1.24
CA ASP A 33 -0.77 15.00 -2.45
C ASP A 33 -0.94 16.05 -3.57
N VAL A 34 -1.14 15.60 -4.81
CA VAL A 34 -1.43 16.48 -5.99
C VAL A 34 -2.72 17.28 -5.84
N GLN A 35 -3.56 16.92 -4.92
CA GLN A 35 -4.69 17.73 -4.43
C GLN A 35 -4.64 17.70 -2.89
N PRO A 36 -5.01 18.81 -2.22
CA PRO A 36 -4.98 18.85 -0.77
C PRO A 36 -5.76 17.68 -0.16
N PRO A 37 -5.09 16.79 0.63
CA PRO A 37 -5.78 15.68 1.27
C PRO A 37 -6.74 16.18 2.34
N LEU A 38 -7.71 15.33 2.70
CA LEU A 38 -8.59 15.63 3.82
C LEU A 38 -7.80 15.62 5.13
N ASN A 39 -8.07 16.59 5.99
CA ASN A 39 -7.57 16.57 7.36
C ASN A 39 -8.43 15.56 8.16
N PRO A 40 -7.87 14.49 8.71
CA PRO A 40 -8.63 13.49 9.48
C PRO A 40 -9.13 14.01 10.84
N THR A 41 -8.72 15.21 11.23
CA THR A 41 -9.07 15.85 12.48
C THR A 41 -9.19 17.36 12.26
N SER A 42 -9.75 18.08 13.23
CA SER A 42 -9.73 19.55 13.24
C SER A 42 -8.47 20.14 13.90
N SER A 43 -7.46 19.33 14.19
CA SER A 43 -6.22 19.79 14.84
C SER A 43 -5.38 20.64 13.92
N GLU A 44 -4.85 21.74 14.43
CA GLU A 44 -3.88 22.61 13.75
C GLU A 44 -2.50 21.94 13.54
N GLN A 45 -2.25 20.81 14.20
CA GLN A 45 -1.02 20.03 14.02
C GLN A 45 -1.00 19.22 12.71
N VAL A 46 -2.13 19.16 12.00
CA VAL A 46 -2.24 18.50 10.70
C VAL A 46 -2.28 19.55 9.60
N ILE A 47 -1.25 19.56 8.78
CA ILE A 47 -1.10 20.47 7.64
C ILE A 47 -1.35 19.71 6.35
N CYS A 48 -2.35 20.10 5.57
CA CYS A 48 -2.66 19.53 4.26
C CYS A 48 -2.08 20.42 3.15
N LEU A 49 -1.34 19.82 2.23
CA LEU A 49 -0.65 20.52 1.15
C LEU A 49 -1.02 19.96 -0.21
N ASP A 50 -1.30 20.87 -1.14
CA ASP A 50 -1.19 20.62 -2.57
C ASP A 50 0.30 20.53 -2.94
N ALA A 51 0.74 19.37 -3.41
CA ALA A 51 2.16 19.09 -3.64
C ALA A 51 2.35 18.10 -4.80
N ASP A 52 2.63 18.64 -5.97
CA ASP A 52 3.08 17.81 -7.10
C ASP A 52 4.58 17.49 -6.96
N LEU A 53 4.87 16.26 -6.59
CA LEU A 53 6.25 15.80 -6.36
C LEU A 53 7.04 15.51 -7.65
N THR A 54 6.42 15.65 -8.82
CA THR A 54 7.16 15.66 -10.09
C THR A 54 7.96 16.96 -10.26
N ASP A 55 7.57 18.05 -9.56
CA ASP A 55 8.36 19.26 -9.46
C ASP A 55 9.47 19.15 -8.38
N PRO A 56 10.76 19.20 -8.74
CA PRO A 56 11.85 19.19 -7.77
C PRO A 56 11.83 20.34 -6.76
N ALA A 57 11.24 21.50 -7.10
CA ALA A 57 11.13 22.63 -6.18
C ALA A 57 10.14 22.32 -5.05
N VAL A 58 9.06 21.61 -5.34
CA VAL A 58 8.09 21.11 -4.34
C VAL A 58 8.75 20.10 -3.42
N CYS A 59 9.54 19.15 -3.95
CA CYS A 59 10.33 18.23 -3.14
C CYS A 59 11.27 18.97 -2.19
N GLN A 60 11.94 20.01 -2.68
CA GLN A 60 12.85 20.83 -1.86
C GLN A 60 12.11 21.61 -0.76
N SER A 61 10.96 22.17 -1.06
CA SER A 61 10.11 22.87 -0.09
C SER A 61 9.61 21.92 0.99
N LEU A 62 9.16 20.73 0.60
CA LEU A 62 8.64 19.73 1.52
C LEU A 62 9.73 19.25 2.50
N ILE A 63 10.91 18.91 2.01
CA ILE A 63 12.04 18.46 2.85
C ILE A 63 12.64 19.63 3.65
N GLY A 64 12.53 20.86 3.17
CA GLY A 64 12.89 22.07 3.93
C GLY A 64 12.14 22.22 5.25
N ARG A 65 11.02 21.52 5.44
CA ARG A 65 10.28 21.42 6.71
C ARG A 65 10.94 20.51 7.73
N CYS A 66 12.08 19.89 7.40
CA CYS A 66 12.92 19.07 8.30
C CYS A 66 12.16 17.88 8.95
N PRO A 67 11.60 16.96 8.19
CA PRO A 67 10.91 15.81 8.76
C PRO A 67 11.84 14.87 9.52
N ASP A 68 11.33 14.25 10.59
CA ASP A 68 11.96 13.12 11.27
C ASP A 68 11.68 11.81 10.53
N THR A 69 10.47 11.70 10.00
CA THR A 69 10.00 10.53 9.22
C THR A 69 9.22 10.98 8.00
N ILE A 70 9.41 10.28 6.88
CA ILE A 70 8.62 10.45 5.68
C ILE A 70 8.09 9.11 5.20
N TYR A 71 6.76 9.04 5.00
CA TYR A 71 6.10 7.94 4.32
C TYR A 71 5.92 8.29 2.85
N ILE A 72 6.52 7.51 1.97
CA ILE A 72 6.40 7.67 0.52
C ILE A 72 5.34 6.68 0.02
N LEU A 73 4.09 7.17 -0.09
CA LEU A 73 2.93 6.37 -0.48
C LEU A 73 2.34 6.80 -1.83
N HIS A 74 2.80 7.93 -2.40
CA HIS A 74 2.32 8.40 -3.71
C HIS A 74 2.73 7.45 -4.83
N GLY A 75 1.95 7.47 -5.89
CA GLY A 75 2.24 6.71 -7.09
C GLY A 75 1.00 6.43 -7.93
N ILE A 76 1.23 6.20 -9.21
CA ILE A 76 0.22 5.73 -10.15
C ILE A 76 0.13 4.21 -10.05
N MET A 77 -1.10 3.71 -10.00
CA MET A 77 -1.39 2.29 -9.84
C MET A 77 -1.06 1.49 -11.11
N SER A 78 -1.05 0.16 -10.97
CA SER A 78 -0.57 -0.78 -11.99
C SER A 78 -1.17 -0.59 -13.38
N SER A 79 -2.51 -0.48 -13.50
CA SER A 79 -3.14 -0.27 -14.81
C SER A 79 -2.83 1.09 -15.41
N GLY A 80 -2.69 2.14 -14.57
CA GLY A 80 -2.30 3.47 -15.05
C GLY A 80 -0.86 3.52 -15.57
N SER A 81 0.08 2.90 -14.84
CA SER A 81 1.49 2.81 -15.28
C SER A 81 1.67 1.94 -16.52
N GLU A 82 0.82 0.90 -16.69
CA GLU A 82 0.84 0.07 -17.87
C GLU A 82 0.25 0.78 -19.10
N ALA A 83 -0.80 1.59 -18.89
CA ALA A 83 -1.42 2.37 -19.96
C ALA A 83 -0.57 3.56 -20.42
N ASN A 84 0.23 4.15 -19.52
CA ASN A 84 1.10 5.28 -19.81
C ASN A 84 2.46 5.11 -19.09
N LEU A 85 3.43 4.56 -19.80
CA LEU A 85 4.77 4.27 -19.29
C LEU A 85 5.49 5.54 -18.82
N GLU A 86 5.44 6.62 -19.61
CA GLU A 86 6.14 7.87 -19.30
C GLU A 86 5.62 8.49 -18.01
N LEU A 87 4.31 8.60 -17.87
CA LEU A 87 3.68 9.09 -16.65
C LEU A 87 3.99 8.17 -15.44
N GLY A 88 4.01 6.85 -15.67
CA GLY A 88 4.42 5.88 -14.64
C GLY A 88 5.86 6.12 -14.18
N LEU A 89 6.81 6.30 -15.10
CA LEU A 89 8.21 6.60 -14.78
C LEU A 89 8.35 7.94 -14.06
N GLU A 90 7.71 8.99 -14.56
CA GLU A 90 7.74 10.32 -13.96
C GLU A 90 7.26 10.29 -12.50
N VAL A 91 6.09 9.68 -12.23
CA VAL A 91 5.49 9.70 -10.89
C VAL A 91 6.05 8.63 -9.96
N ASN A 92 6.24 7.38 -10.41
CA ASN A 92 6.64 6.28 -9.53
C ASN A 92 8.15 6.16 -9.33
N PHE A 93 8.95 6.68 -10.27
CA PHE A 93 10.40 6.58 -10.20
C PHE A 93 11.08 7.93 -10.08
N ASP A 94 10.91 8.85 -11.04
CA ASP A 94 11.67 10.10 -11.05
C ASP A 94 11.31 11.03 -9.90
N SER A 95 10.03 11.18 -9.56
CA SER A 95 9.58 11.99 -8.43
C SER A 95 10.11 11.42 -7.11
N VAL A 96 10.03 10.09 -6.91
CA VAL A 96 10.54 9.43 -5.70
C VAL A 96 12.06 9.56 -5.62
N ARG A 97 12.78 9.36 -6.73
CA ARG A 97 14.23 9.57 -6.82
C ARG A 97 14.60 11.01 -6.47
N SER A 98 13.92 12.00 -7.02
CA SER A 98 14.13 13.43 -6.73
C SER A 98 13.93 13.73 -5.24
N LEU A 99 12.88 13.17 -4.64
CA LEU A 99 12.60 13.31 -3.21
C LEU A 99 13.72 12.68 -2.36
N LEU A 100 14.15 11.46 -2.67
CA LEU A 100 15.25 10.78 -1.99
C LEU A 100 16.57 11.53 -2.13
N ASP A 101 16.87 12.09 -3.32
CA ASP A 101 18.03 12.94 -3.56
C ASP A 101 17.99 14.21 -2.72
N THR A 102 16.83 14.82 -2.60
CA THR A 102 16.63 16.00 -1.75
C THR A 102 16.84 15.67 -0.28
N ILE A 103 16.33 14.53 0.21
CA ILE A 103 16.52 14.06 1.59
C ILE A 103 18.01 13.88 1.89
N ARG A 104 18.75 13.11 1.07
CA ARG A 104 20.16 12.84 1.31
C ARG A 104 21.03 14.08 1.30
N GLN A 105 20.64 15.14 0.60
CA GLN A 105 21.36 16.40 0.51
C GLN A 105 21.02 17.37 1.65
N LYS A 106 19.74 17.50 2.01
CA LYS A 106 19.26 18.51 2.95
C LYS A 106 19.04 18.00 4.36
N LYS A 107 18.62 16.74 4.50
CA LYS A 107 18.30 16.13 5.81
C LYS A 107 18.75 14.66 5.83
N PRO A 108 20.07 14.38 5.71
CA PRO A 108 20.56 13.01 5.74
C PRO A 108 20.18 12.32 7.06
N GLY A 109 19.96 11.01 6.99
CA GLY A 109 19.52 10.21 8.13
C GLY A 109 18.01 10.27 8.42
N THR A 110 17.22 11.04 7.65
CA THR A 110 15.76 11.00 7.75
C THR A 110 15.25 9.57 7.56
N LYS A 111 14.30 9.17 8.39
CA LYS A 111 13.63 7.88 8.27
C LYS A 111 12.67 7.90 7.09
N VAL A 112 12.89 7.00 6.13
CA VAL A 112 12.09 6.87 4.92
C VAL A 112 11.37 5.54 4.94
N ILE A 113 10.04 5.56 4.92
CA ILE A 113 9.19 4.37 4.84
C ILE A 113 8.52 4.36 3.46
N PHE A 114 8.91 3.43 2.62
CA PHE A 114 8.44 3.33 1.24
C PHE A 114 7.44 2.20 1.07
N SER A 115 6.27 2.52 0.52
CA SER A 115 5.30 1.53 0.10
C SER A 115 5.73 0.91 -1.23
N SER A 116 6.38 -0.24 -1.17
CA SER A 116 6.55 -1.13 -2.30
C SER A 116 5.33 -2.05 -2.44
N SER A 117 5.41 -3.07 -3.26
CA SER A 117 4.28 -3.93 -3.60
C SER A 117 4.74 -5.38 -3.81
N CYS A 118 3.84 -6.32 -3.57
CA CYS A 118 4.03 -7.71 -4.00
C CYS A 118 4.16 -7.86 -5.53
N ALA A 119 3.73 -6.86 -6.29
CA ALA A 119 3.88 -6.82 -7.76
C ALA A 119 5.34 -6.83 -8.26
N VAL A 120 6.32 -6.59 -7.37
CA VAL A 120 7.76 -6.67 -7.70
C VAL A 120 8.24 -8.10 -7.93
N ASN A 121 7.54 -9.12 -7.42
CA ASN A 121 8.04 -10.50 -7.42
C ASN A 121 7.86 -11.23 -8.75
N GLY A 122 6.79 -10.94 -9.51
CA GLY A 122 6.49 -11.62 -10.77
C GLY A 122 6.21 -13.12 -10.65
N ARG A 123 6.08 -13.79 -11.78
CA ARG A 123 5.62 -15.20 -11.90
C ARG A 123 6.55 -16.21 -11.22
N ALA A 124 7.85 -15.97 -11.19
CA ALA A 124 8.80 -16.90 -10.57
C ALA A 124 8.50 -17.18 -9.08
N ALA A 125 7.83 -16.27 -8.40
CA ALA A 125 7.40 -16.44 -7.01
C ALA A 125 6.02 -17.11 -6.86
N VAL A 126 5.27 -17.34 -7.95
CA VAL A 126 3.93 -17.96 -7.89
C VAL A 126 4.00 -19.43 -7.51
N GLU A 127 5.03 -20.14 -7.99
CA GLU A 127 5.20 -21.58 -7.79
C GLU A 127 5.74 -21.94 -6.40
N ASN A 128 6.31 -20.96 -5.67
CA ASN A 128 6.95 -21.17 -4.38
C ASN A 128 6.40 -20.19 -3.33
N VAL A 129 6.43 -20.61 -2.07
CA VAL A 129 6.14 -19.72 -0.93
C VAL A 129 7.38 -18.89 -0.65
N ALA A 130 7.56 -17.81 -1.41
CA ALA A 130 8.78 -17.00 -1.41
C ALA A 130 8.91 -16.11 -0.16
N THR A 131 10.16 -15.88 0.27
CA THR A 131 10.55 -14.77 1.13
C THR A 131 10.97 -13.56 0.29
N GLU A 132 11.49 -12.53 0.92
CA GLU A 132 12.06 -11.35 0.26
C GLU A 132 13.31 -11.68 -0.58
N THR A 133 13.99 -12.79 -0.30
CA THR A 133 15.34 -13.10 -0.82
C THR A 133 15.44 -14.42 -1.57
N ASP A 134 14.46 -15.33 -1.47
CA ASP A 134 14.52 -16.67 -2.06
C ASP A 134 14.35 -16.66 -3.58
N VAL A 135 13.65 -15.66 -4.09
CA VAL A 135 13.35 -15.51 -5.51
C VAL A 135 13.83 -14.15 -5.99
N VAL A 136 14.55 -14.15 -7.11
CA VAL A 136 14.94 -12.89 -7.76
C VAL A 136 13.67 -12.17 -8.22
N PRO A 137 13.43 -10.93 -7.78
CA PRO A 137 12.27 -10.17 -8.23
C PRO A 137 12.32 -9.94 -9.73
N MET A 138 11.28 -10.39 -10.44
CA MET A 138 11.13 -10.28 -11.90
C MET A 138 9.74 -9.76 -12.23
N PRO A 139 9.47 -8.46 -12.01
CA PRO A 139 8.14 -7.89 -12.22
C PRO A 139 7.69 -8.02 -13.67
N GLU A 140 6.40 -8.34 -13.86
CA GLU A 140 5.75 -8.45 -15.17
C GLU A 140 4.82 -7.25 -15.46
N SER A 141 5.10 -6.10 -14.83
CA SER A 141 4.38 -4.84 -15.05
C SER A 141 5.30 -3.64 -14.89
N SER A 142 4.99 -2.55 -15.60
CA SER A 142 5.69 -1.27 -15.46
C SER A 142 5.70 -0.77 -14.01
N TYR A 143 4.56 -0.85 -13.33
CA TYR A 143 4.43 -0.51 -11.90
C TYR A 143 5.38 -1.31 -10.99
N GLY A 144 5.39 -2.64 -11.14
CA GLY A 144 6.28 -3.51 -10.36
C GLY A 144 7.76 -3.19 -10.60
N THR A 145 8.13 -2.93 -11.87
CA THR A 145 9.49 -2.52 -12.25
C THR A 145 9.88 -1.20 -11.60
N GLN A 146 9.02 -0.18 -11.68
CA GLN A 146 9.26 1.13 -11.09
C GLN A 146 9.43 1.04 -9.56
N LYS A 147 8.58 0.27 -8.88
CA LYS A 147 8.71 0.04 -7.43
C LYS A 147 10.03 -0.68 -7.09
N LEU A 148 10.43 -1.69 -7.85
CA LEU A 148 11.67 -2.43 -7.63
C LEU A 148 12.92 -1.56 -7.82
N MET A 149 12.95 -0.69 -8.82
CA MET A 149 14.06 0.25 -9.01
C MET A 149 14.25 1.16 -7.79
N ILE A 150 13.17 1.65 -7.20
CA ILE A 150 13.21 2.45 -5.97
C ILE A 150 13.64 1.61 -4.76
N GLU A 151 13.24 0.34 -4.65
CA GLU A 151 13.75 -0.55 -3.59
C GLU A 151 15.28 -0.61 -3.58
N TYR A 152 15.89 -0.82 -4.76
CA TYR A 152 17.35 -0.85 -4.88
C TYR A 152 17.99 0.47 -4.53
N LEU A 153 17.41 1.59 -4.94
CA LEU A 153 17.92 2.93 -4.61
C LEU A 153 17.88 3.20 -3.11
N ILE A 154 16.77 2.89 -2.44
CA ILE A 154 16.63 3.04 -0.98
C ILE A 154 17.63 2.14 -0.25
N ASN A 155 17.81 0.90 -0.70
CA ASN A 155 18.81 0.00 -0.11
C ASN A 155 20.23 0.58 -0.22
N ASP A 156 20.62 1.11 -1.39
CA ASP A 156 21.97 1.70 -1.56
C ASP A 156 22.15 2.97 -0.72
N TYR A 157 21.15 3.86 -0.70
CA TYR A 157 21.22 5.08 0.11
C TYR A 157 21.28 4.76 1.61
N SER A 158 20.56 3.72 2.06
CA SER A 158 20.60 3.26 3.46
C SER A 158 21.95 2.66 3.82
N ARG A 159 22.51 1.81 2.94
CA ARG A 159 23.85 1.22 3.10
C ARG A 159 24.95 2.29 3.22
N ARG A 160 24.78 3.42 2.56
CA ARG A 160 25.69 4.58 2.60
C ARG A 160 25.45 5.52 3.80
N GLY A 161 24.40 5.26 4.62
CA GLY A 161 24.03 6.14 5.73
C GLY A 161 23.43 7.47 5.31
N LEU A 162 22.97 7.59 4.05
CA LEU A 162 22.38 8.81 3.51
C LEU A 162 20.93 9.00 3.97
N ILE A 163 20.21 7.90 4.17
CA ILE A 163 18.86 7.85 4.72
C ILE A 163 18.72 6.65 5.66
N ASP A 164 17.69 6.63 6.50
CA ASP A 164 17.27 5.45 7.24
C ASP A 164 16.06 4.81 6.55
N GLY A 165 16.31 4.02 5.51
CA GLY A 165 15.29 3.45 4.64
C GLY A 165 14.63 2.20 5.21
N ARG A 166 13.31 2.06 4.95
CA ARG A 166 12.46 0.89 5.21
C ARG A 166 11.56 0.68 4.02
N ILE A 167 11.61 -0.50 3.45
CA ILE A 167 10.88 -0.85 2.24
C ILE A 167 9.86 -1.90 2.63
N LEU A 168 8.59 -1.61 2.42
CA LEU A 168 7.49 -2.49 2.78
C LEU A 168 6.78 -2.95 1.52
N ARG A 169 6.88 -4.24 1.19
CA ARG A 169 6.10 -4.86 0.11
C ARG A 169 4.71 -5.15 0.63
N LEU A 170 3.75 -4.35 0.20
CA LEU A 170 2.37 -4.43 0.67
C LEU A 170 1.61 -5.57 -0.01
N PRO A 171 0.80 -6.35 0.74
CA PRO A 171 -0.27 -7.16 0.18
C PRO A 171 -1.33 -6.30 -0.51
N THR A 172 -2.27 -6.92 -1.21
CA THR A 172 -3.48 -6.24 -1.69
C THR A 172 -4.32 -5.80 -0.49
N VAL A 173 -4.55 -4.50 -0.37
CA VAL A 173 -5.38 -3.95 0.71
C VAL A 173 -6.85 -4.22 0.45
N PHE A 174 -7.52 -4.82 1.42
CA PHE A 174 -8.90 -5.29 1.33
C PHE A 174 -9.60 -5.14 2.70
N VAL A 175 -10.78 -4.57 2.82
CA VAL A 175 -11.64 -3.89 1.83
C VAL A 175 -11.26 -2.41 1.79
N ARG A 176 -11.02 -1.86 0.59
CA ARG A 176 -10.80 -0.42 0.44
C ARG A 176 -12.14 0.28 0.31
N ALA A 177 -12.43 1.24 1.20
CA ALA A 177 -13.55 2.15 1.09
C ALA A 177 -13.36 3.15 -0.07
N GLY A 178 -14.41 3.90 -0.39
CA GLY A 178 -14.39 4.92 -1.44
C GLY A 178 -14.61 4.38 -2.85
N ALA A 179 -14.28 5.16 -3.86
CA ALA A 179 -14.51 4.82 -5.26
C ALA A 179 -13.57 3.70 -5.77
N PRO A 180 -13.98 2.93 -6.80
CA PRO A 180 -13.09 2.03 -7.51
C PRO A 180 -11.85 2.74 -8.04
N THR A 181 -10.71 2.05 -8.04
CA THR A 181 -9.44 2.58 -8.52
C THR A 181 -8.99 1.89 -9.80
N ALA A 182 -8.04 2.51 -10.52
CA ALA A 182 -7.40 1.92 -11.70
C ALA A 182 -6.39 0.79 -11.37
N ALA A 183 -6.49 0.13 -10.20
CA ALA A 183 -5.70 -1.05 -9.88
C ALA A 183 -6.37 -2.29 -10.43
N ALA A 184 -5.60 -3.21 -11.04
CA ALA A 184 -6.12 -4.50 -11.50
C ALA A 184 -6.76 -5.32 -10.36
N SER A 185 -6.36 -5.09 -9.10
CA SER A 185 -6.96 -5.68 -7.89
C SER A 185 -8.19 -4.94 -7.37
N SER A 186 -8.68 -3.90 -8.04
CA SER A 186 -9.81 -3.09 -7.55
C SER A 186 -11.09 -3.91 -7.34
N PHE A 187 -11.31 -4.92 -8.20
CA PHE A 187 -12.45 -5.82 -8.10
C PHE A 187 -12.52 -6.56 -6.76
N VAL A 188 -11.38 -6.85 -6.13
CA VAL A 188 -11.33 -7.61 -4.86
C VAL A 188 -12.12 -6.86 -3.77
N SER A 189 -11.88 -5.56 -3.64
CA SER A 189 -12.68 -4.73 -2.74
C SER A 189 -14.10 -4.49 -3.28
N GLY A 190 -14.24 -4.37 -4.60
CA GLY A 190 -15.53 -4.18 -5.26
C GLY A 190 -16.53 -5.30 -4.99
N MET A 191 -16.07 -6.56 -4.90
CA MET A 191 -16.94 -7.70 -4.56
C MET A 191 -17.61 -7.60 -3.17
N VAL A 192 -17.12 -6.73 -2.30
CA VAL A 192 -17.70 -6.51 -0.95
C VAL A 192 -18.29 -5.12 -0.85
N ARG A 193 -17.53 -4.10 -1.24
CA ARG A 193 -17.91 -2.70 -1.09
C ARG A 193 -19.21 -2.34 -1.80
N GLU A 194 -19.29 -2.62 -3.11
CA GLU A 194 -20.46 -2.30 -3.91
C GLU A 194 -21.72 -3.01 -3.40
N PRO A 195 -21.72 -4.35 -3.17
CA PRO A 195 -22.89 -5.07 -2.65
C PRO A 195 -23.34 -4.59 -1.27
N VAL A 196 -22.42 -4.23 -0.37
CA VAL A 196 -22.76 -3.65 0.95
C VAL A 196 -23.50 -2.31 0.81
N HIS A 197 -23.22 -1.57 -0.28
CA HIS A 197 -23.93 -0.34 -0.64
C HIS A 197 -25.18 -0.58 -1.53
N GLY A 198 -25.59 -1.84 -1.73
CA GLY A 198 -26.72 -2.19 -2.58
C GLY A 198 -26.46 -2.04 -4.09
N GLN A 199 -25.19 -1.98 -4.50
CA GLN A 199 -24.77 -1.82 -5.89
C GLN A 199 -24.29 -3.15 -6.49
N HIS A 200 -24.46 -3.30 -7.80
CA HIS A 200 -23.93 -4.45 -8.53
C HIS A 200 -22.40 -4.38 -8.66
N SER A 201 -21.78 -5.55 -8.65
CA SER A 201 -20.34 -5.73 -8.83
C SER A 201 -20.07 -6.96 -9.72
N GLU A 202 -18.91 -6.99 -10.37
CA GLU A 202 -18.47 -8.10 -11.20
C GLU A 202 -17.26 -8.80 -10.56
N LEU A 203 -17.24 -10.14 -10.58
CA LEU A 203 -16.07 -10.97 -10.33
C LEU A 203 -15.43 -11.32 -11.69
N PRO A 204 -14.29 -10.70 -12.05
CA PRO A 204 -13.69 -10.87 -13.38
C PRO A 204 -12.72 -12.06 -13.47
N VAL A 205 -12.57 -12.84 -12.41
CA VAL A 205 -11.63 -13.98 -12.34
C VAL A 205 -12.32 -15.23 -11.83
N ASP A 206 -11.69 -16.39 -12.02
CA ASP A 206 -12.22 -17.65 -11.50
C ASP A 206 -12.22 -17.67 -9.96
N ARG A 207 -13.21 -18.35 -9.38
CA ARG A 207 -13.40 -18.40 -7.91
C ARG A 207 -12.25 -18.99 -7.12
N ASN A 208 -11.46 -19.88 -7.72
CA ASN A 208 -10.34 -20.57 -7.08
C ASN A 208 -9.03 -19.76 -7.08
N ILE A 209 -9.01 -18.59 -7.70
CA ILE A 209 -7.81 -17.74 -7.71
C ILE A 209 -7.62 -17.13 -6.34
N GLY A 210 -6.47 -17.48 -5.73
CA GLY A 210 -6.02 -16.94 -4.45
C GLY A 210 -5.38 -15.58 -4.61
N ILE A 211 -5.59 -14.72 -3.61
CA ILE A 211 -5.04 -13.36 -3.56
C ILE A 211 -4.43 -13.15 -2.18
N TRP A 212 -3.23 -12.55 -2.14
CA TRP A 212 -2.57 -12.15 -0.90
C TRP A 212 -3.12 -10.83 -0.41
N LEU A 213 -3.78 -10.84 0.76
CA LEU A 213 -4.59 -9.74 1.29
C LEU A 213 -4.06 -9.21 2.63
N THR A 214 -4.33 -7.95 2.90
CA THR A 214 -4.20 -7.34 4.24
C THR A 214 -5.36 -6.40 4.51
N SER A 215 -5.82 -6.36 5.76
CA SER A 215 -6.83 -5.41 6.22
C SER A 215 -6.25 -4.00 6.35
N PRO A 216 -7.05 -2.93 6.16
CA PRO A 216 -6.61 -1.55 6.37
C PRO A 216 -6.07 -1.31 7.78
N ARG A 217 -6.71 -1.89 8.79
CA ARG A 217 -6.31 -1.80 10.20
C ARG A 217 -4.92 -2.38 10.44
N THR A 218 -4.67 -3.61 9.99
CA THR A 218 -3.35 -4.25 10.13
C THR A 218 -2.29 -3.51 9.32
N LEU A 219 -2.64 -3.03 8.13
CA LEU A 219 -1.70 -2.25 7.32
C LEU A 219 -1.28 -0.96 8.03
N ALA A 220 -2.23 -0.18 8.55
CA ALA A 220 -1.91 1.06 9.29
C ALA A 220 -1.01 0.77 10.50
N TYR A 221 -1.35 -0.27 11.28
CA TYR A 221 -0.51 -0.70 12.40
C TYR A 221 0.91 -1.04 11.96
N ASN A 222 1.07 -1.84 10.91
CA ASN A 222 2.37 -2.27 10.40
C ASN A 222 3.19 -1.11 9.78
N LEU A 223 2.54 -0.15 9.14
CA LEU A 223 3.18 1.08 8.68
C LEU A 223 3.73 1.92 9.86
N MET A 224 2.94 2.07 10.92
CA MET A 224 3.40 2.76 12.14
C MET A 224 4.49 1.98 12.86
N HIS A 225 4.36 0.64 12.94
CA HIS A 225 5.38 -0.22 13.55
C HIS A 225 6.72 -0.08 12.84
N ALA A 226 6.75 -0.03 11.50
CA ALA A 226 7.97 0.17 10.72
C ALA A 226 8.75 1.44 11.12
N MET A 227 8.06 2.48 11.57
CA MET A 227 8.71 3.70 12.08
C MET A 227 9.49 3.44 13.36
N ASN A 228 9.04 2.50 14.20
CA ASN A 228 9.59 2.24 15.53
C ASN A 228 10.66 1.16 15.56
N VAL A 229 10.73 0.28 14.55
CA VAL A 229 11.76 -0.76 14.47
C VAL A 229 13.16 -0.11 14.31
N PRO A 230 14.14 -0.44 15.16
CA PRO A 230 15.50 0.06 15.02
C PRO A 230 16.14 -0.28 13.67
N ALA A 231 16.91 0.65 13.11
CA ALA A 231 17.56 0.48 11.80
C ALA A 231 18.48 -0.76 11.73
N GLU A 232 19.15 -1.07 12.83
CA GLU A 232 20.08 -2.20 12.97
C GLU A 232 19.36 -3.55 12.80
N GLN A 233 18.08 -3.65 13.20
CA GLN A 233 17.29 -4.87 13.05
C GLN A 233 16.96 -5.17 11.59
N PHE A 234 16.83 -4.16 10.73
CA PHE A 234 16.66 -4.38 9.30
C PHE A 234 17.95 -4.91 8.65
N GLY A 235 19.12 -4.57 9.18
CA GLY A 235 20.42 -4.95 8.62
C GLY A 235 20.69 -4.28 7.27
N HIS A 236 21.43 -4.99 6.40
CA HIS A 236 21.78 -4.48 5.07
C HIS A 236 20.60 -4.48 4.08
N PHE A 237 19.69 -5.42 4.22
CA PHE A 237 18.55 -5.58 3.35
C PHE A 237 17.30 -4.95 3.99
N ARG A 238 16.88 -3.80 3.45
CA ARG A 238 15.85 -2.95 4.05
C ARG A 238 14.43 -3.35 3.70
N THR A 239 14.26 -4.37 2.85
CA THR A 239 12.95 -4.81 2.38
C THR A 239 12.31 -5.80 3.34
N VAL A 240 11.02 -5.61 3.60
CA VAL A 240 10.16 -6.50 4.38
C VAL A 240 8.89 -6.76 3.60
N LEU A 241 8.55 -8.02 3.45
CA LEU A 241 7.26 -8.46 2.93
C LEU A 241 6.25 -8.47 4.08
N LEU A 242 5.28 -7.57 4.04
CA LEU A 242 4.31 -7.45 5.13
C LEU A 242 3.43 -8.69 5.26
N PRO A 243 3.10 -9.09 6.50
CA PRO A 243 2.15 -10.16 6.75
C PRO A 243 0.79 -9.89 6.12
N GLY A 244 0.15 -10.96 5.72
CA GLY A 244 -1.17 -10.99 5.14
C GLY A 244 -1.75 -12.38 5.22
N TYR A 245 -2.86 -12.61 4.53
CA TYR A 245 -3.50 -13.90 4.40
C TYR A 245 -3.92 -14.17 2.95
N THR A 246 -3.96 -15.44 2.58
CA THR A 246 -4.51 -15.84 1.27
C THR A 246 -6.02 -16.04 1.41
N ALA A 247 -6.78 -15.45 0.49
CA ALA A 247 -8.17 -15.84 0.28
C ALA A 247 -8.45 -15.97 -1.22
N THR A 248 -9.21 -16.99 -1.59
CA THR A 248 -9.73 -17.13 -2.95
C THR A 248 -10.93 -16.19 -3.16
N SER A 249 -11.18 -15.83 -4.41
CA SER A 249 -12.39 -15.06 -4.76
C SER A 249 -13.68 -15.75 -4.30
N GLY A 250 -13.71 -17.09 -4.34
CA GLY A 250 -14.83 -17.89 -3.83
C GLY A 250 -14.99 -17.81 -2.30
N GLU A 251 -13.89 -17.80 -1.55
CA GLU A 251 -13.92 -17.63 -0.08
C GLU A 251 -14.40 -16.22 0.30
N ILE A 252 -13.99 -15.19 -0.46
CA ILE A 252 -14.48 -13.81 -0.26
C ILE A 252 -16.01 -13.75 -0.45
N LEU A 253 -16.54 -14.35 -1.53
CA LEU A 253 -17.98 -14.41 -1.78
C LEU A 253 -18.74 -15.20 -0.69
N GLY A 254 -18.16 -16.32 -0.20
CA GLY A 254 -18.74 -17.10 0.88
C GLY A 254 -18.78 -16.31 2.21
N ALA A 255 -17.73 -15.57 2.51
CA ALA A 255 -17.65 -14.72 3.69
C ALA A 255 -18.65 -13.54 3.60
N LEU A 256 -18.80 -12.92 2.41
CA LEU A 256 -19.80 -11.88 2.17
C LEU A 256 -21.24 -12.43 2.41
N GLU A 257 -21.56 -13.60 1.85
CA GLU A 257 -22.86 -14.24 2.07
C GLU A 257 -23.13 -14.54 3.55
N LYS A 258 -22.14 -15.06 4.26
CA LYS A 258 -22.24 -15.39 5.68
C LYS A 258 -22.49 -14.16 6.55
N ILE A 259 -21.87 -13.01 6.22
CA ILE A 259 -21.86 -11.81 7.07
C ILE A 259 -22.99 -10.84 6.66
N ALA A 260 -23.18 -10.62 5.36
CA ALA A 260 -24.11 -9.62 4.83
C ALA A 260 -25.40 -10.23 4.21
N GLY A 261 -25.48 -11.56 4.11
CA GLY A 261 -26.67 -12.28 3.62
C GLY A 261 -26.65 -12.57 2.13
N LYS A 262 -27.57 -13.48 1.74
CA LYS A 262 -27.68 -13.99 0.36
C LYS A 262 -28.04 -12.90 -0.66
N ASP A 263 -28.90 -11.96 -0.27
CA ASP A 263 -29.36 -10.88 -1.17
C ASP A 263 -28.18 -9.96 -1.52
N THR A 264 -27.36 -9.62 -0.55
CA THR A 264 -26.11 -8.83 -0.77
C THR A 264 -25.15 -9.59 -1.68
N ARG A 265 -24.94 -10.90 -1.43
CA ARG A 265 -24.09 -11.74 -2.28
C ARG A 265 -24.62 -11.83 -3.73
N ALA A 266 -25.93 -11.84 -3.93
CA ALA A 266 -26.56 -11.94 -5.24
C ALA A 266 -26.26 -10.73 -6.15
N LEU A 267 -25.84 -9.60 -5.59
CA LEU A 267 -25.40 -8.42 -6.34
C LEU A 267 -24.04 -8.61 -7.03
N VAL A 268 -23.28 -9.67 -6.72
CA VAL A 268 -22.04 -9.99 -7.41
C VAL A 268 -22.28 -10.99 -8.53
N THR A 269 -22.05 -10.58 -9.77
CA THR A 269 -22.13 -11.44 -10.96
C THR A 269 -20.75 -11.90 -11.38
N GLU A 270 -20.65 -13.15 -11.82
CA GLU A 270 -19.39 -13.71 -12.32
C GLU A 270 -19.29 -13.46 -13.81
N LYS A 271 -18.35 -12.62 -14.19
CA LYS A 271 -18.12 -12.26 -15.58
C LYS A 271 -16.62 -12.17 -15.84
N ARG A 272 -16.07 -13.28 -16.31
CA ARG A 272 -14.64 -13.44 -16.53
C ARG A 272 -14.10 -12.45 -17.54
N ASP A 273 -12.99 -11.80 -17.18
CA ASP A 273 -12.15 -10.96 -18.03
C ASP A 273 -10.76 -11.60 -18.13
N GLU A 274 -10.39 -12.07 -19.31
CA GLU A 274 -9.14 -12.78 -19.56
C GLU A 274 -7.89 -11.90 -19.31
N THR A 275 -8.01 -10.59 -19.52
CA THR A 275 -6.91 -9.65 -19.28
C THR A 275 -6.66 -9.48 -17.79
N ILE A 276 -7.71 -9.23 -17.02
CA ILE A 276 -7.62 -9.10 -15.55
C ILE A 276 -7.14 -10.42 -14.95
N GLN A 277 -7.71 -11.55 -15.38
CA GLN A 277 -7.31 -12.85 -14.84
C GLN A 277 -5.83 -13.16 -15.11
N ARG A 278 -5.32 -12.89 -16.31
CA ARG A 278 -3.90 -13.07 -16.64
C ARG A 278 -2.99 -12.24 -15.74
N ILE A 279 -3.36 -10.98 -15.47
CA ILE A 279 -2.62 -10.09 -14.58
C ILE A 279 -2.62 -10.64 -13.16
N VAL A 280 -3.78 -11.04 -12.63
CA VAL A 280 -3.92 -11.55 -11.26
C VAL A 280 -3.15 -12.87 -11.08
N LEU A 281 -3.16 -13.76 -12.07
CA LEU A 281 -2.41 -15.00 -12.05
C LEU A 281 -0.87 -14.82 -12.08
N SER A 282 -0.37 -13.64 -12.43
CA SER A 282 1.06 -13.32 -12.34
C SER A 282 1.50 -12.94 -10.92
N TRP A 283 0.56 -12.76 -10.00
CA TRP A 283 0.87 -12.41 -8.61
C TRP A 283 0.92 -13.65 -7.71
N PRO A 284 1.95 -13.78 -6.88
CA PRO A 284 1.97 -14.81 -5.85
C PRO A 284 0.82 -14.62 -4.86
N ALA A 285 0.15 -15.72 -4.55
CA ALA A 285 -0.95 -15.72 -3.60
C ALA A 285 -0.52 -16.13 -2.18
N LYS A 286 0.73 -16.59 -2.00
CA LYS A 286 1.28 -17.03 -0.72
C LYS A 286 2.72 -16.57 -0.56
N TYR A 287 3.06 -16.20 0.67
CA TYR A 287 4.40 -15.76 1.02
C TYR A 287 4.84 -16.28 2.38
N ASN A 288 6.15 -16.39 2.56
CA ASN A 288 6.77 -16.61 3.85
C ASN A 288 7.17 -15.26 4.47
N THR A 289 6.46 -14.86 5.51
CA THR A 289 6.67 -13.58 6.21
C THR A 289 7.42 -13.73 7.53
N SER A 290 8.26 -14.77 7.67
CA SER A 290 9.02 -15.04 8.90
C SER A 290 9.90 -13.86 9.32
N ARG A 291 10.52 -13.17 8.34
CA ARG A 291 11.30 -11.97 8.59
C ARG A 291 10.46 -10.84 9.19
N ALA A 292 9.29 -10.56 8.62
CA ALA A 292 8.39 -9.55 9.17
C ALA A 292 8.00 -9.90 10.62
N LYS A 293 7.64 -11.15 10.89
CA LYS A 293 7.31 -11.64 12.24
C LYS A 293 8.48 -11.47 13.21
N SER A 294 9.71 -11.79 12.80
CA SER A 294 10.91 -11.61 13.63
C SER A 294 11.23 -10.14 13.94
N LEU A 295 10.77 -9.22 13.09
CA LEU A 295 10.86 -7.78 13.29
C LEU A 295 9.65 -7.20 14.06
N GLY A 296 8.71 -8.02 14.52
CA GLY A 296 7.55 -7.62 15.32
C GLY A 296 6.36 -7.10 14.52
N PHE A 297 6.33 -7.26 13.20
CA PHE A 297 5.15 -6.93 12.40
C PHE A 297 3.99 -7.87 12.72
N SER A 298 2.79 -7.31 12.85
CA SER A 298 1.58 -8.05 13.20
C SER A 298 1.04 -8.87 12.04
N GLU A 299 0.56 -10.07 12.37
CA GLU A 299 -0.29 -10.85 11.48
C GLU A 299 -1.66 -10.18 11.29
N ASP A 300 -2.33 -10.53 10.20
CA ASP A 300 -3.63 -9.95 9.86
C ASP A 300 -4.78 -10.59 10.64
N VAL A 301 -5.86 -9.82 10.80
CA VAL A 301 -7.09 -10.27 11.48
C VAL A 301 -7.90 -11.30 10.68
N GLY A 302 -7.58 -11.46 9.39
CA GLY A 302 -8.21 -12.42 8.50
C GLY A 302 -9.49 -11.94 7.82
N LEU A 303 -9.99 -12.77 6.90
CA LEU A 303 -11.03 -12.41 5.93
C LEU A 303 -12.34 -11.94 6.57
N GLU A 304 -12.92 -12.76 7.46
CA GLU A 304 -14.24 -12.45 8.04
C GLU A 304 -14.22 -11.19 8.89
N GLN A 305 -13.16 -11.03 9.70
CA GLN A 305 -13.04 -9.83 10.55
C GLN A 305 -12.84 -8.58 9.69
N THR A 306 -12.06 -8.66 8.62
CA THR A 306 -11.86 -7.55 7.69
C THR A 306 -13.17 -7.08 7.06
N ILE A 307 -14.06 -8.02 6.66
CA ILE A 307 -15.39 -7.68 6.10
C ILE A 307 -16.27 -7.06 7.18
N ARG A 308 -16.26 -7.57 8.41
CA ARG A 308 -17.02 -6.99 9.53
C ARG A 308 -16.57 -5.57 9.85
N ASP A 309 -15.27 -5.36 9.98
CA ASP A 309 -14.68 -4.05 10.27
C ASP A 309 -15.11 -3.02 9.18
N PHE A 310 -15.11 -3.43 7.91
CA PHE A 310 -15.58 -2.58 6.82
C PHE A 310 -17.07 -2.21 6.96
N ILE A 311 -17.95 -3.19 7.17
CA ILE A 311 -19.40 -2.95 7.30
C ILE A 311 -19.69 -2.06 8.53
N GLU A 312 -19.00 -2.28 9.63
CA GLU A 312 -19.15 -1.44 10.84
C GLU A 312 -18.72 0.00 10.58
N ALA A 313 -17.61 0.21 9.87
CA ALA A 313 -17.13 1.55 9.51
C ALA A 313 -18.14 2.29 8.62
N GLU A 314 -18.68 1.62 7.58
CA GLU A 314 -19.70 2.20 6.71
C GLU A 314 -21.00 2.57 7.45
N ASN A 315 -21.39 1.77 8.44
CA ASN A 315 -22.59 2.04 9.25
C ASN A 315 -22.40 3.22 10.21
N ARG A 316 -21.17 3.51 10.65
CA ARG A 316 -20.87 4.69 11.49
C ARG A 316 -20.81 6.00 10.69
N SER A 317 -20.61 5.90 9.37
CA SER A 317 -20.48 7.05 8.48
C SER A 317 -21.84 7.53 7.91
N LYS A 318 -22.92 6.78 8.19
CA LYS A 318 -24.32 7.11 7.84
C LYS A 318 -25.00 7.81 9.01
#